data_81755ed1a5fce8512d2a735df06e2c6c
#
_entry.id   81755ed1a5fce8512d2a735df06e2c6c
#
_cell.length_a   1.000
_cell.length_b   1.000
_cell.length_c   1.000
_cell.angle_alpha   90.00
_cell.angle_beta   90.00
_cell.angle_gamma   90.00
#
_symmetry.space_group_name_H-M   'P 1'
#
loop_
_entity.id
_entity.type
_entity.pdbx_description
1 polymer ?
#
loop_
_entity_poly.entity_id
_entity_poly.type
_entity_poly.pdbx_seq_one_letter_code
_entity_poly.pdbx_strand_id
1 'polypeptide(L)'
;MEHFISLLVRSVFVDNMVFAFFLGMCSYLAVSKSVKTAIGLGIAVVFVQLITLPVNYLLQTKVLAADGIFGVDLTFLAFILFIAVIAGIVQLVEMIVERFAPALYSQLGIFLPLIAVNCAIMGGSLFMQQRIGLPADNSQAITCFADSIAFAIGSGLGWMFAIVLFAAIREKIEYSNVPKPLRGLGIAFITVGLMAMAFMCFSGVKI
;
A
#
# COMPACT_ATOMS: atom_id res chain seq x y z
N MET A 1 -4.67 23.25 0.78
CA MET A 1 -5.57 22.44 -0.06
C MET A 1 -4.85 21.93 -1.29
N GLU A 2 -4.13 22.77 -2.05
CA GLU A 2 -3.37 22.33 -3.22
C GLU A 2 -2.30 21.29 -2.88
N HIS A 3 -1.54 21.47 -1.83
CA HIS A 3 -0.54 20.51 -1.36
C HIS A 3 -1.15 19.13 -1.04
N PHE A 4 -2.31 19.10 -0.38
CA PHE A 4 -3.02 17.85 -0.04
C PHE A 4 -3.46 17.07 -1.29
N ILE A 5 -4.03 17.76 -2.26
CA ILE A 5 -4.48 17.15 -3.53
C ILE A 5 -3.29 16.69 -4.37
N SER A 6 -2.24 17.51 -4.45
CA SER A 6 -0.99 17.17 -5.13
C SER A 6 -0.35 15.90 -4.52
N LEU A 7 -0.25 15.83 -3.18
CA LEU A 7 0.30 14.68 -2.49
C LEU A 7 -0.54 13.41 -2.74
N LEU A 8 -1.87 13.53 -2.72
CA LEU A 8 -2.78 12.43 -2.99
C LEU A 8 -2.64 11.90 -4.42
N VAL A 9 -2.73 12.79 -5.42
CA VAL A 9 -2.64 12.39 -6.84
C VAL A 9 -1.27 11.79 -7.14
N ARG A 10 -0.21 12.39 -6.61
CA ARG A 10 1.15 11.89 -6.76
C ARG A 10 1.31 10.49 -6.16
N SER A 11 0.76 10.24 -4.97
CA SER A 11 0.83 8.94 -4.30
C SER A 11 0.08 7.85 -5.06
N VAL A 12 -0.99 8.20 -5.79
CA VAL A 12 -1.75 7.23 -6.60
C VAL A 12 -1.02 6.84 -7.86
N PHE A 13 -0.48 7.82 -8.61
CA PHE A 13 0.02 7.60 -9.97
C PHE A 13 1.54 7.53 -10.05
N VAL A 14 2.25 8.47 -9.43
CA VAL A 14 3.71 8.59 -9.56
C VAL A 14 4.42 7.65 -8.57
N ASP A 15 4.08 7.78 -7.29
CA ASP A 15 4.69 7.02 -6.20
C ASP A 15 3.86 5.77 -5.86
N ASN A 16 3.32 5.10 -6.89
CA ASN A 16 2.53 3.89 -6.71
C ASN A 16 3.40 2.77 -6.15
N MET A 17 2.98 2.19 -5.00
CA MET A 17 3.75 1.17 -4.27
C MET A 17 4.03 -0.09 -5.10
N VAL A 18 3.14 -0.44 -6.04
CA VAL A 18 3.31 -1.62 -6.90
C VAL A 18 4.21 -1.31 -8.08
N PHE A 19 3.89 -0.28 -8.86
CA PHE A 19 4.54 -0.04 -10.15
C PHE A 19 5.89 0.69 -10.04
N ALA A 20 6.04 1.58 -9.06
CA ALA A 20 7.29 2.30 -8.84
C ALA A 20 8.29 1.50 -8.00
N PHE A 21 7.82 0.77 -6.99
CA PHE A 21 8.68 0.14 -5.98
C PHE A 21 8.54 -1.40 -5.92
N PHE A 22 7.62 -1.99 -6.68
CA PHE A 22 7.32 -3.42 -6.68
C PHE A 22 6.96 -3.99 -5.29
N LEU A 23 6.42 -3.16 -4.41
CA LEU A 23 6.03 -3.55 -3.05
C LEU A 23 4.63 -4.18 -3.03
N GLY A 24 4.50 -5.25 -2.23
CA GLY A 24 3.25 -6.00 -2.11
C GLY A 24 2.98 -6.97 -3.24
N MET A 25 4.00 -7.36 -4.01
CA MET A 25 3.87 -8.30 -5.14
C MET A 25 3.38 -9.69 -4.73
N CYS A 26 3.68 -10.16 -3.51
CA CYS A 26 3.23 -11.46 -3.02
C CYS A 26 1.69 -11.52 -2.95
N SER A 27 1.05 -10.57 -2.29
CA SER A 27 -0.41 -10.48 -2.23
C SER A 27 -1.04 -10.12 -3.57
N TYR A 28 -0.39 -9.26 -4.34
CA TYR A 28 -0.78 -8.83 -5.67
C TYR A 28 -0.89 -10.00 -6.65
N LEU A 29 0.12 -10.89 -6.73
CA LEU A 29 0.12 -12.06 -7.61
C LEU A 29 -0.81 -13.16 -7.11
N ALA A 30 -0.91 -13.36 -5.78
CA ALA A 30 -1.73 -14.41 -5.19
C ALA A 30 -3.23 -14.18 -5.41
N VAL A 31 -3.69 -12.96 -5.27
CA VAL A 31 -5.13 -12.61 -5.21
C VAL A 31 -5.68 -12.10 -6.56
N SER A 32 -4.83 -11.76 -7.51
CA SER A 32 -5.22 -11.21 -8.81
C SER A 32 -5.86 -12.21 -9.80
N LYS A 33 -6.25 -13.40 -9.35
CA LYS A 33 -6.92 -14.40 -10.20
C LYS A 33 -8.37 -14.05 -10.54
N SER A 34 -9.03 -13.26 -9.71
CA SER A 34 -10.42 -12.83 -9.86
C SER A 34 -10.56 -11.37 -9.50
N VAL A 35 -11.26 -10.60 -10.33
CA VAL A 35 -11.52 -9.17 -10.09
C VAL A 35 -12.31 -8.96 -8.80
N LYS A 36 -13.28 -9.83 -8.49
CA LYS A 36 -14.07 -9.72 -7.24
C LYS A 36 -13.19 -9.81 -5.99
N THR A 37 -12.29 -10.78 -5.97
CA THR A 37 -11.37 -10.99 -4.83
C THR A 37 -10.35 -9.86 -4.75
N ALA A 38 -9.87 -9.36 -5.90
CA ALA A 38 -8.94 -8.24 -5.98
C ALA A 38 -9.55 -6.94 -5.42
N ILE A 39 -10.82 -6.65 -5.73
CA ILE A 39 -11.54 -5.49 -5.17
C ILE A 39 -11.69 -5.63 -3.66
N GLY A 40 -12.12 -6.81 -3.17
CA GLY A 40 -12.29 -7.06 -1.75
C GLY A 40 -11.01 -6.86 -0.96
N LEU A 41 -9.90 -7.43 -1.44
CA LEU A 41 -8.59 -7.25 -0.82
C LEU A 41 -8.12 -5.79 -0.92
N GLY A 42 -8.35 -5.13 -2.06
CA GLY A 42 -8.01 -3.73 -2.26
C GLY A 42 -8.67 -2.82 -1.23
N ILE A 43 -9.96 -2.98 -1.00
CA ILE A 43 -10.70 -2.23 0.03
C ILE A 43 -10.13 -2.50 1.43
N ALA A 44 -9.84 -3.76 1.75
CA ALA A 44 -9.26 -4.12 3.03
C ALA A 44 -7.88 -3.48 3.25
N VAL A 45 -7.03 -3.47 2.24
CA VAL A 45 -5.71 -2.82 2.29
C VAL A 45 -5.83 -1.31 2.47
N VAL A 46 -6.74 -0.64 1.72
CA VAL A 46 -7.01 0.80 1.88
C VAL A 46 -7.44 1.11 3.32
N PHE A 47 -8.35 0.31 3.87
CA PHE A 47 -8.86 0.50 5.22
C PHE A 47 -7.74 0.33 6.27
N VAL A 48 -6.96 -0.74 6.17
CA VAL A 48 -5.83 -0.97 7.09
C VAL A 48 -4.80 0.15 6.96
N GLN A 49 -4.46 0.58 5.76
CA GLN A 49 -3.47 1.62 5.51
C GLN A 49 -3.92 2.97 6.03
N LEU A 50 -5.22 3.28 5.91
CA LEU A 50 -5.83 4.50 6.46
C LEU A 50 -5.71 4.59 7.99
N ILE A 51 -5.72 3.48 8.69
CA ILE A 51 -5.55 3.45 10.14
C ILE A 51 -4.06 3.40 10.51
N THR A 52 -3.29 2.56 9.84
CA THR A 52 -1.90 2.25 10.19
C THR A 52 -0.95 3.43 9.96
N LEU A 53 -1.05 4.13 8.81
CA LEU A 53 -0.13 5.22 8.50
C LEU A 53 -0.26 6.40 9.46
N PRO A 54 -1.46 6.92 9.78
CA PRO A 54 -1.59 7.99 10.76
C PRO A 54 -1.12 7.59 12.17
N VAL A 55 -1.34 6.31 12.57
CA VAL A 55 -0.85 5.81 13.86
C VAL A 55 0.68 5.76 13.87
N ASN A 56 1.30 5.27 12.79
CA ASN A 56 2.75 5.26 12.66
C ASN A 56 3.35 6.68 12.58
N TYR A 57 2.63 7.64 11.99
CA TYR A 57 3.01 9.05 12.01
C TYR A 57 3.06 9.61 13.45
N LEU A 58 2.02 9.35 14.25
CA LEU A 58 1.99 9.77 15.65
C LEU A 58 3.08 9.07 16.46
N LEU A 59 3.33 7.81 16.20
CA LEU A 59 4.40 7.06 16.85
C LEU A 59 5.76 7.67 16.53
N GLN A 60 6.02 7.97 15.24
CA GLN A 60 7.27 8.58 14.80
C GLN A 60 7.49 9.96 15.43
N THR A 61 6.46 10.82 15.41
CA THR A 61 6.59 12.22 15.84
C THR A 61 6.53 12.40 17.35
N LYS A 62 5.82 11.54 18.09
CA LYS A 62 5.60 11.69 19.53
C LYS A 62 6.45 10.76 20.39
N VAL A 63 6.88 9.62 19.87
CA VAL A 63 7.58 8.60 20.65
C VAL A 63 9.03 8.43 20.21
N LEU A 64 9.28 8.35 18.88
CA LEU A 64 10.60 8.05 18.36
C LEU A 64 11.47 9.27 18.10
N ALA A 65 10.89 10.45 17.90
CA ALA A 65 11.66 11.66 17.70
C ALA A 65 12.43 12.08 18.98
N ALA A 66 13.56 12.75 18.81
CA ALA A 66 14.39 13.23 19.93
C ALA A 66 13.63 14.14 20.90
N ASP A 67 12.63 14.89 20.38
CA ASP A 67 11.71 15.72 21.17
C ASP A 67 10.49 14.95 21.71
N GLY A 68 10.48 13.60 21.56
CA GLY A 68 9.39 12.74 22.02
C GLY A 68 9.39 12.51 23.52
N ILE A 69 8.44 11.67 23.97
CA ILE A 69 8.19 11.38 25.40
C ILE A 69 9.44 10.86 26.12
N PHE A 70 10.33 10.16 25.43
CA PHE A 70 11.52 9.56 26.03
C PHE A 70 12.79 10.43 25.94
N GLY A 71 12.78 11.55 25.19
CA GLY A 71 13.94 12.44 25.04
C GLY A 71 15.21 11.79 24.47
N VAL A 72 15.08 10.65 23.82
CA VAL A 72 16.17 9.87 23.21
C VAL A 72 15.78 9.51 21.80
N ASP A 73 16.72 9.62 20.85
CA ASP A 73 16.52 9.19 19.47
C ASP A 73 16.38 7.67 19.37
N LEU A 74 15.14 7.20 19.27
CA LEU A 74 14.80 5.79 19.08
C LEU A 74 14.44 5.46 17.62
N THR A 75 14.83 6.31 16.68
CA THR A 75 14.54 6.14 15.24
C THR A 75 15.06 4.80 14.69
N PHE A 76 16.12 4.26 15.29
CA PHE A 76 16.64 2.94 14.97
C PHE A 76 15.61 1.81 15.20
N LEU A 77 14.74 1.97 16.21
CA LEU A 77 13.70 0.98 16.51
C LEU A 77 12.41 1.18 15.69
N ALA A 78 12.33 2.23 14.86
CA ALA A 78 11.14 2.55 14.08
C ALA A 78 10.65 1.36 13.25
N PHE A 79 11.56 0.66 12.58
CA PHE A 79 11.25 -0.50 11.75
C PHE A 79 10.51 -1.60 12.53
N ILE A 80 11.02 -1.97 13.69
CA ILE A 80 10.44 -3.03 14.54
C ILE A 80 9.09 -2.58 15.10
N LEU A 81 9.01 -1.32 15.55
CA LEU A 81 7.77 -0.77 16.08
C LEU A 81 6.67 -0.66 15.03
N PHE A 82 7.02 -0.25 13.81
CA PHE A 82 6.05 -0.20 12.72
C PHE A 82 5.49 -1.57 12.37
N ILE A 83 6.34 -2.61 12.31
CA ILE A 83 5.88 -3.99 12.09
C ILE A 83 4.94 -4.43 13.22
N ALA A 84 5.30 -4.17 14.46
CA ALA A 84 4.46 -4.53 15.61
C ALA A 84 3.10 -3.84 15.59
N VAL A 85 3.06 -2.54 15.27
CA VAL A 85 1.82 -1.76 15.15
C VAL A 85 0.97 -2.26 13.98
N ILE A 86 1.57 -2.52 12.82
CA ILE A 86 0.87 -3.08 11.65
C ILE A 86 0.24 -4.42 12.01
N ALA A 87 1.02 -5.33 12.60
CA ALA A 87 0.52 -6.64 12.98
C ALA A 87 -0.63 -6.54 14.00
N GLY A 88 -0.52 -5.69 15.01
CA GLY A 88 -1.56 -5.46 16.01
C GLY A 88 -2.86 -4.90 15.42
N ILE A 89 -2.75 -3.90 14.53
CA ILE A 89 -3.92 -3.29 13.85
C ILE A 89 -4.59 -4.31 12.93
N VAL A 90 -3.81 -5.06 12.15
CA VAL A 90 -4.38 -6.06 11.24
C VAL A 90 -5.07 -7.18 12.01
N GLN A 91 -4.50 -7.65 13.12
CA GLN A 91 -5.12 -8.64 14.00
C GLN A 91 -6.46 -8.15 14.57
N LEU A 92 -6.51 -6.87 14.96
CA LEU A 92 -7.73 -6.25 15.44
C LEU A 92 -8.79 -6.15 14.32
N VAL A 93 -8.38 -5.75 13.12
CA VAL A 93 -9.27 -5.68 11.94
C VAL A 93 -9.79 -7.08 11.57
N GLU A 94 -8.93 -8.10 11.65
CA GLU A 94 -9.32 -9.49 11.38
C GLU A 94 -10.43 -9.95 12.33
N MET A 95 -10.28 -9.73 13.63
CA MET A 95 -11.31 -10.05 14.63
C MET A 95 -12.63 -9.28 14.39
N ILE A 96 -12.55 -8.02 13.96
CA ILE A 96 -13.72 -7.21 13.63
C ILE A 96 -14.43 -7.78 12.40
N VAL A 97 -13.69 -8.06 11.32
CA VAL A 97 -14.26 -8.59 10.07
C VAL A 97 -14.87 -9.97 10.28
N GLU A 98 -14.23 -10.84 11.05
CA GLU A 98 -14.77 -12.16 11.40
C GLU A 98 -16.14 -12.06 12.09
N ARG A 99 -16.28 -11.10 13.01
CA ARG A 99 -17.53 -10.93 13.78
C ARG A 99 -18.63 -10.24 13.00
N PHE A 100 -18.32 -9.21 12.20
CA PHE A 100 -19.33 -8.37 11.53
C PHE A 100 -19.64 -8.79 10.10
N ALA A 101 -18.72 -9.44 9.41
CA ALA A 101 -18.88 -9.81 8.01
C ALA A 101 -18.35 -11.22 7.71
N PRO A 102 -18.98 -12.28 8.27
CA PRO A 102 -18.51 -13.66 8.10
C PRO A 102 -18.51 -14.13 6.64
N ALA A 103 -19.38 -13.59 5.80
CA ALA A 103 -19.40 -13.88 4.36
C ALA A 103 -18.16 -13.33 3.63
N LEU A 104 -17.70 -12.14 4.02
CA LEU A 104 -16.47 -11.54 3.52
C LEU A 104 -15.24 -12.28 4.07
N TYR A 105 -15.29 -12.67 5.35
CA TYR A 105 -14.24 -13.46 5.99
C TYR A 105 -14.05 -14.81 5.30
N SER A 106 -15.10 -15.53 4.93
CA SER A 106 -14.98 -16.81 4.22
C SER A 106 -14.33 -16.69 2.84
N GLN A 107 -14.48 -15.56 2.18
CA GLN A 107 -13.84 -15.30 0.87
C GLN A 107 -12.40 -14.80 1.01
N LEU A 108 -12.11 -14.00 2.01
CA LEU A 108 -10.81 -13.36 2.26
C LEU A 108 -9.98 -14.07 3.33
N GLY A 109 -10.54 -15.03 4.09
CA GLY A 109 -9.96 -15.59 5.30
C GLY A 109 -8.54 -16.15 5.15
N ILE A 110 -8.22 -16.77 4.00
CA ILE A 110 -6.86 -17.25 3.70
C ILE A 110 -5.92 -16.08 3.37
N PHE A 111 -6.46 -14.94 2.90
CA PHE A 111 -5.68 -13.78 2.46
C PHE A 111 -5.55 -12.69 3.52
N LEU A 112 -6.33 -12.74 4.61
CA LEU A 112 -6.23 -11.77 5.70
C LEU A 112 -4.83 -11.74 6.35
N PRO A 113 -4.21 -12.87 6.70
CA PRO A 113 -2.83 -12.86 7.20
C PRO A 113 -1.82 -12.27 6.20
N LEU A 114 -2.11 -12.38 4.88
CA LEU A 114 -1.30 -11.75 3.85
C LEU A 114 -1.33 -10.21 3.90
N ILE A 115 -2.35 -9.61 4.49
CA ILE A 115 -2.43 -8.15 4.69
C ILE A 115 -1.43 -7.73 5.77
N ALA A 116 -1.28 -8.50 6.84
CA ALA A 116 -0.34 -8.19 7.94
C ALA A 116 1.11 -8.15 7.46
N VAL A 117 1.49 -9.07 6.57
CA VAL A 117 2.84 -9.16 6.00
C VAL A 117 2.96 -8.45 4.64
N ASN A 118 2.01 -7.58 4.30
CA ASN A 118 2.01 -6.87 3.02
C ASN A 118 3.11 -5.80 2.98
N CYS A 119 4.10 -6.02 2.13
CA CYS A 119 5.22 -5.10 1.96
C CYS A 119 4.79 -3.69 1.51
N ALA A 120 3.61 -3.52 0.90
CA ALA A 120 3.11 -2.20 0.51
C ALA A 120 2.70 -1.36 1.73
N ILE A 121 2.10 -1.97 2.76
CA ILE A 121 1.73 -1.28 4.00
C ILE A 121 2.98 -0.88 4.78
N MET A 122 3.93 -1.82 4.89
CA MET A 122 5.22 -1.55 5.51
C MET A 122 6.00 -0.49 4.75
N GLY A 123 6.06 -0.60 3.42
CA GLY A 123 6.71 0.38 2.55
C GLY A 123 6.08 1.76 2.68
N GLY A 124 4.74 1.85 2.72
CA GLY A 124 4.02 3.10 2.99
C GLY A 124 4.46 3.77 4.28
N SER A 125 4.62 3.00 5.37
CA SER A 125 5.09 3.51 6.67
C SER A 125 6.54 4.02 6.60
N LEU A 126 7.43 3.29 5.92
CA LEU A 126 8.84 3.69 5.75
C LEU A 126 9.00 4.93 4.86
N PHE A 127 8.28 5.00 3.74
CA PHE A 127 8.29 6.18 2.88
C PHE A 127 7.69 7.41 3.58
N MET A 128 6.66 7.21 4.40
CA MET A 128 6.13 8.27 5.24
C MET A 128 7.19 8.79 6.21
N GLN A 129 7.93 7.90 6.88
CA GLN A 129 9.03 8.27 7.78
C GLN A 129 10.10 9.10 7.07
N GLN A 130 10.53 8.69 5.87
CA GLN A 130 11.51 9.43 5.08
C GLN A 130 11.03 10.82 4.68
N ARG A 131 9.71 11.00 4.47
CA ARG A 131 9.10 12.26 4.05
C ARG A 131 8.83 13.22 5.18
N ILE A 132 8.77 12.76 6.44
CA ILE A 132 8.62 13.62 7.63
C ILE A 132 9.84 14.53 7.81
N GLY A 133 11.04 14.13 7.40
CA GLY A 133 12.26 14.93 7.50
C GLY A 133 12.54 15.86 6.34
N LEU A 134 11.68 15.92 5.33
CA LEU A 134 11.90 16.77 4.15
C LEU A 134 11.50 18.22 4.42
N PRO A 135 12.21 19.22 3.80
CA PRO A 135 11.81 20.61 3.91
C PRO A 135 10.40 20.85 3.37
N ALA A 136 9.65 21.73 4.03
CA ALA A 136 8.24 22.01 3.75
C ALA A 136 7.96 22.50 2.29
N ASP A 137 8.98 23.01 1.60
CA ASP A 137 8.89 23.43 0.20
C ASP A 137 8.80 22.24 -0.79
N ASN A 138 9.06 21.03 -0.31
CA ASN A 138 8.99 19.84 -1.15
C ASN A 138 7.54 19.34 -1.20
N SER A 139 7.02 19.15 -2.43
CA SER A 139 5.66 18.63 -2.65
C SER A 139 5.42 17.22 -2.07
N GLN A 140 6.47 16.56 -1.62
CA GLN A 140 6.42 15.23 -0.97
C GLN A 140 6.50 15.28 0.55
N ALA A 141 6.77 16.45 1.15
CA ALA A 141 6.94 16.58 2.59
C ALA A 141 5.63 16.29 3.34
N ILE A 142 5.72 15.53 4.40
CA ILE A 142 4.61 15.25 5.31
C ILE A 142 4.86 16.07 6.57
N THR A 143 4.21 17.23 6.65
CA THR A 143 4.39 18.18 7.73
C THR A 143 3.29 18.11 8.79
N CYS A 144 2.08 17.72 8.36
CA CYS A 144 0.89 17.67 9.19
C CYS A 144 0.28 16.27 9.27
N PHE A 145 -0.49 16.04 10.32
CA PHE A 145 -1.28 14.81 10.45
C PHE A 145 -2.25 14.60 9.27
N ALA A 146 -2.80 15.71 8.72
CA ALA A 146 -3.66 15.66 7.54
C ALA A 146 -2.92 15.15 6.30
N ASP A 147 -1.64 15.49 6.12
CA ASP A 147 -0.81 15.00 5.00
C ASP A 147 -0.56 13.49 5.11
N SER A 148 -0.43 12.96 6.32
CA SER A 148 -0.29 11.52 6.54
C SER A 148 -1.56 10.77 6.14
N ILE A 149 -2.74 11.35 6.37
CA ILE A 149 -4.03 10.78 5.92
C ILE A 149 -4.14 10.84 4.40
N ALA A 150 -3.75 11.97 3.77
CA ALA A 150 -3.74 12.09 2.31
C ALA A 150 -2.84 11.04 1.66
N PHE A 151 -1.64 10.86 2.22
CA PHE A 151 -0.69 9.87 1.77
C PHE A 151 -1.20 8.44 1.96
N ALA A 152 -1.87 8.15 3.09
CA ALA A 152 -2.49 6.86 3.36
C ALA A 152 -3.58 6.50 2.34
N ILE A 153 -4.48 7.46 2.08
CA ILE A 153 -5.55 7.29 1.08
C ILE A 153 -4.94 7.12 -0.31
N GLY A 154 -4.01 7.99 -0.69
CA GLY A 154 -3.38 7.96 -2.01
C GLY A 154 -2.63 6.66 -2.28
N SER A 155 -1.78 6.22 -1.36
CA SER A 155 -1.00 4.99 -1.52
C SER A 155 -1.89 3.74 -1.50
N GLY A 156 -2.93 3.71 -0.65
CA GLY A 156 -3.90 2.62 -0.59
C GLY A 156 -4.74 2.51 -1.87
N LEU A 157 -5.29 3.63 -2.34
CA LEU A 157 -6.04 3.69 -3.60
C LEU A 157 -5.15 3.34 -4.81
N GLY A 158 -3.90 3.79 -4.82
CA GLY A 158 -2.94 3.45 -5.86
C GLY A 158 -2.68 1.94 -5.92
N TRP A 159 -2.50 1.30 -4.77
CA TRP A 159 -2.34 -0.15 -4.68
C TRP A 159 -3.61 -0.90 -5.11
N MET A 160 -4.78 -0.47 -4.65
CA MET A 160 -6.07 -1.05 -5.04
C MET A 160 -6.31 -0.92 -6.55
N PHE A 161 -6.05 0.25 -7.12
CA PHE A 161 -6.18 0.49 -8.55
C PHE A 161 -5.26 -0.44 -9.37
N ALA A 162 -4.01 -0.58 -8.94
CA ALA A 162 -3.04 -1.46 -9.58
C ALA A 162 -3.52 -2.92 -9.60
N ILE A 163 -3.99 -3.46 -8.45
CA ILE A 163 -4.40 -4.87 -8.38
C ILE A 163 -5.68 -5.15 -9.18
N VAL A 164 -6.63 -4.22 -9.22
CA VAL A 164 -7.86 -4.36 -10.00
C VAL A 164 -7.56 -4.35 -11.49
N LEU A 165 -6.72 -3.43 -11.96
CA LEU A 165 -6.28 -3.39 -13.37
C LEU A 165 -5.59 -4.69 -13.77
N PHE A 166 -4.68 -5.16 -12.94
CA PHE A 166 -3.97 -6.41 -13.24
C PHE A 166 -4.88 -7.64 -13.23
N ALA A 167 -5.82 -7.71 -12.28
CA ALA A 167 -6.79 -8.79 -12.24
C ALA A 167 -7.66 -8.82 -13.50
N ALA A 168 -8.12 -7.64 -13.98
CA ALA A 168 -8.89 -7.52 -15.21
C ALA A 168 -8.10 -7.94 -16.45
N ILE A 169 -6.82 -7.57 -16.53
CA ILE A 169 -5.94 -7.99 -17.63
C ILE A 169 -5.70 -9.50 -17.56
N ARG A 170 -5.47 -10.04 -16.37
CA ARG A 170 -5.21 -11.47 -16.17
C ARG A 170 -6.40 -12.34 -16.51
N GLU A 171 -7.62 -11.94 -16.13
CA GLU A 171 -8.86 -12.59 -16.57
C GLU A 171 -8.96 -12.62 -18.11
N LYS A 172 -8.58 -11.54 -18.79
CA LYS A 172 -8.61 -11.45 -20.24
C LYS A 172 -7.54 -12.32 -20.91
N ILE A 173 -6.36 -12.42 -20.33
CA ILE A 173 -5.24 -13.24 -20.81
C ILE A 173 -5.57 -14.74 -20.70
N GLU A 174 -6.39 -15.15 -19.74
CA GLU A 174 -6.78 -16.56 -19.57
C GLU A 174 -7.49 -17.14 -20.81
N TYR A 175 -8.23 -16.28 -21.52
CA TYR A 175 -8.88 -16.64 -22.79
C TYR A 175 -7.96 -16.57 -24.02
N SER A 176 -6.72 -16.13 -23.85
CA SER A 176 -5.74 -15.98 -24.92
C SER A 176 -4.87 -17.22 -25.08
N ASN A 177 -4.37 -17.43 -26.29
CA ASN A 177 -3.53 -18.59 -26.63
C ASN A 177 -2.07 -18.35 -26.23
N VAL A 178 -1.75 -18.50 -24.95
CA VAL A 178 -0.42 -18.29 -24.40
C VAL A 178 0.45 -19.53 -24.58
N PRO A 179 1.70 -19.41 -25.07
CA PRO A 179 2.65 -20.53 -25.19
C PRO A 179 2.85 -21.24 -23.83
N LYS A 180 2.91 -22.58 -23.87
CA LYS A 180 3.04 -23.42 -22.66
C LYS A 180 4.15 -22.99 -21.68
N PRO A 181 5.36 -22.57 -22.11
CA PRO A 181 6.42 -22.17 -21.19
C PRO A 181 6.13 -20.87 -20.42
N LEU A 182 5.30 -19.97 -20.98
CA LEU A 182 4.98 -18.67 -20.35
C LEU A 182 3.68 -18.71 -19.54
N ARG A 183 2.92 -19.79 -19.65
CA ARG A 183 1.62 -19.91 -18.98
C ARG A 183 1.78 -19.92 -17.45
N GLY A 184 1.07 -19.03 -16.75
CA GLY A 184 1.09 -18.90 -15.29
C GLY A 184 1.85 -17.68 -14.81
N LEU A 185 2.89 -17.88 -14.00
CA LEU A 185 3.67 -16.80 -13.40
C LEU A 185 4.47 -15.98 -14.44
N GLY A 186 4.96 -16.59 -15.51
CA GLY A 186 5.77 -15.91 -16.51
C GLY A 186 5.02 -14.77 -17.20
N ILE A 187 3.81 -15.04 -17.70
CA ILE A 187 2.98 -14.01 -18.33
C ILE A 187 2.55 -12.93 -17.34
N ALA A 188 2.31 -13.30 -16.07
CA ALA A 188 1.96 -12.36 -15.01
C ALA A 188 3.08 -11.33 -14.78
N PHE A 189 4.33 -11.76 -14.66
CA PHE A 189 5.48 -10.86 -14.49
C PHE A 189 5.72 -9.97 -15.71
N ILE A 190 5.59 -10.50 -16.92
CA ILE A 190 5.70 -9.72 -18.15
C ILE A 190 4.63 -8.62 -18.18
N THR A 191 3.39 -8.97 -17.85
CA THR A 191 2.27 -8.02 -17.82
C THR A 191 2.52 -6.92 -16.79
N VAL A 192 2.96 -7.26 -15.58
CA VAL A 192 3.28 -6.27 -14.55
C VAL A 192 4.42 -5.36 -14.99
N GLY A 193 5.45 -5.91 -15.63
CA GLY A 193 6.57 -5.10 -16.17
C GLY A 193 6.09 -4.12 -17.24
N LEU A 194 5.21 -4.54 -18.16
CA LEU A 194 4.62 -3.67 -19.16
C LEU A 194 3.75 -2.57 -18.53
N MET A 195 2.95 -2.92 -17.51
CA MET A 195 2.15 -1.94 -16.76
C MET A 195 3.04 -0.93 -16.02
N ALA A 196 4.13 -1.38 -15.41
CA ALA A 196 5.09 -0.49 -14.74
C ALA A 196 5.73 0.49 -15.74
N MET A 197 6.12 0.03 -16.93
CA MET A 197 6.63 0.92 -17.98
C MET A 197 5.58 1.93 -18.43
N ALA A 198 4.32 1.53 -18.56
CA ALA A 198 3.23 2.46 -18.88
C ALA A 198 3.03 3.52 -17.79
N PHE A 199 3.12 3.14 -16.52
CA PHE A 199 3.01 4.08 -15.38
C PHE A 199 4.21 5.02 -15.25
N MET A 200 5.38 4.65 -15.74
CA MET A 200 6.53 5.56 -15.80
C MET A 200 6.28 6.82 -16.65
N CYS A 201 5.32 6.79 -17.57
CA CYS A 201 4.91 7.99 -18.29
C CYS A 201 4.40 9.11 -17.37
N PHE A 202 3.79 8.75 -16.23
CA PHE A 202 3.31 9.72 -15.25
C PHE A 202 4.44 10.33 -14.39
N SER A 203 5.61 9.71 -14.34
CA SER A 203 6.77 10.21 -13.56
C SER A 203 7.31 11.56 -14.08
N GLY A 204 7.05 11.90 -15.34
CA GLY A 204 7.42 13.19 -15.92
C GLY A 204 6.44 14.33 -15.68
N VAL A 205 5.27 14.06 -15.13
CA VAL A 205 4.23 15.07 -14.89
C VAL A 205 4.56 15.78 -13.57
N LYS A 206 4.90 17.06 -13.68
CA LYS A 206 5.04 17.95 -12.51
C LYS A 206 3.63 18.37 -12.08
N ILE A 207 3.16 17.81 -10.97
CA ILE A 207 1.88 18.16 -10.32
C ILE A 207 2.19 18.96 -9.08
#